data_1ea0ab08d6ff853343f239214edbcd5e
#
_entry.id   1ea0ab08d6ff853343f239214edbcd5e
#
_cell.length_a   1.000
_cell.length_b   1.000
_cell.length_c   1.000
_cell.angle_alpha   90.00
_cell.angle_beta   90.00
_cell.angle_gamma   90.00
#
_symmetry.space_group_name_H-M   'P 1'
#
loop_
_entity.id
_entity.type
_entity.pdbx_description
1 polymer ?
#
loop_
_entity_poly.entity_id
_entity_poly.type
_entity_poly.pdbx_seq_one_letter_code
_entity_poly.pdbx_strand_id
1 'polypeptide(L)'
;LEIFYAESGKWDEFIRVLEQQEAKEPNLETRTSLLFKIAELWADKKQKADRAAKAYEKILELEAKNLRAAEALIPIYTQAGNAKALTGVLEVKLEHEQNLQDRLGLLREVAALYEGRVKDPQRAFQRYLAAFQIAPDEERASADLERAARATQGWDDVVA
;
A
#
# COMPACT_ATOMS: atom_id res chain seq x y z
N LEU A 1 -32.22 1.30 -2.19
CA LEU A 1 -31.64 0.02 -1.74
C LEU A 1 -30.74 0.15 -0.53
N GLU A 2 -29.79 1.09 -0.57
CA GLU A 2 -28.85 1.32 0.54
C GLU A 2 -29.59 1.68 1.85
N ILE A 3 -30.55 2.58 1.77
CA ILE A 3 -31.35 2.99 2.92
C ILE A 3 -32.11 1.80 3.50
N PHE A 4 -32.68 0.98 2.64
CA PHE A 4 -33.42 -0.21 3.06
C PHE A 4 -32.53 -1.19 3.83
N TYR A 5 -31.36 -1.49 3.29
CA TYR A 5 -30.42 -2.42 3.92
C TYR A 5 -29.83 -1.85 5.21
N ALA A 6 -29.56 -0.53 5.24
CA ALA A 6 -29.07 0.14 6.45
C ALA A 6 -30.11 0.06 7.58
N GLU A 7 -31.36 0.35 7.30
CA GLU A 7 -32.46 0.32 8.28
C GLU A 7 -32.73 -1.09 8.80
N SER A 8 -32.61 -2.09 7.92
CA SER A 8 -32.84 -3.49 8.28
C SER A 8 -31.62 -4.18 8.90
N GLY A 9 -30.46 -3.54 8.88
CA GLY A 9 -29.21 -4.13 9.37
C GLY A 9 -28.69 -5.27 8.49
N LYS A 10 -29.13 -5.36 7.26
CA LYS A 10 -28.77 -6.47 6.35
C LYS A 10 -27.61 -6.10 5.43
N TRP A 11 -26.53 -5.66 6.02
CA TRP A 11 -25.34 -5.24 5.27
C TRP A 11 -24.72 -6.36 4.45
N ASP A 12 -24.76 -7.60 4.94
CA ASP A 12 -24.22 -8.76 4.22
C ASP A 12 -24.94 -8.99 2.89
N GLU A 13 -26.27 -8.85 2.89
CA GLU A 13 -27.07 -8.99 1.68
C GLU A 13 -26.78 -7.87 0.70
N PHE A 14 -26.66 -6.64 1.20
CA PHE A 14 -26.32 -5.48 0.38
C PHE A 14 -24.95 -5.63 -0.28
N ILE A 15 -23.94 -6.06 0.50
CA ILE A 15 -22.60 -6.30 -0.02
C ILE A 15 -22.64 -7.37 -1.11
N ARG A 16 -23.41 -8.43 -0.89
CA ARG A 16 -23.54 -9.51 -1.89
C ARG A 16 -24.13 -9.00 -3.21
N VAL A 17 -25.13 -8.13 -3.14
CA VAL A 17 -25.72 -7.49 -4.32
C VAL A 17 -24.66 -6.67 -5.06
N LEU A 18 -23.88 -5.88 -4.33
CA LEU A 18 -22.82 -5.07 -4.92
C LEU A 18 -21.73 -5.94 -5.56
N GLU A 19 -21.36 -7.04 -4.92
CA GLU A 19 -20.38 -7.99 -5.47
C GLU A 19 -20.88 -8.61 -6.78
N GLN A 20 -22.15 -8.94 -6.85
CA GLN A 20 -22.78 -9.47 -8.06
C GLN A 20 -22.78 -8.42 -9.18
N GLN A 21 -23.07 -7.17 -8.84
CA GLN A 21 -23.03 -6.07 -9.80
C GLN A 21 -21.61 -5.84 -10.32
N GLU A 22 -20.64 -5.84 -9.40
CA GLU A 22 -19.23 -5.66 -9.74
C GLU A 22 -18.76 -6.75 -10.72
N ALA A 23 -19.11 -8.00 -10.45
CA ALA A 23 -18.69 -9.14 -11.28
C ALA A 23 -19.23 -9.06 -12.72
N LYS A 24 -20.36 -8.39 -12.92
CA LYS A 24 -21.00 -8.25 -14.23
C LYS A 24 -20.70 -6.92 -14.92
N GLU A 25 -20.06 -6.00 -14.22
CA GLU A 25 -19.84 -4.63 -14.73
C GLU A 25 -18.66 -4.59 -15.71
N PRO A 26 -18.90 -4.22 -16.98
CA PRO A 26 -17.82 -4.11 -17.96
C PRO A 26 -17.06 -2.79 -17.88
N ASN A 27 -17.66 -1.73 -17.33
CA ASN A 27 -17.03 -0.43 -17.24
C ASN A 27 -16.08 -0.38 -16.04
N LEU A 28 -14.80 -0.10 -16.30
CA LEU A 28 -13.74 -0.11 -15.28
C LEU A 28 -14.01 0.90 -14.16
N GLU A 29 -14.40 2.11 -14.50
CA GLU A 29 -14.66 3.17 -13.51
C GLU A 29 -15.81 2.80 -12.58
N THR A 30 -16.92 2.30 -13.16
CA THR A 30 -18.08 1.85 -12.40
C THR A 30 -17.70 0.66 -11.51
N ARG A 31 -16.94 -0.26 -12.05
CA ARG A 31 -16.47 -1.43 -11.32
C ARG A 31 -15.60 -1.04 -10.12
N THR A 32 -14.68 -0.12 -10.33
CA THR A 32 -13.82 0.43 -9.26
C THR A 32 -14.67 1.11 -8.18
N SER A 33 -15.66 1.90 -8.58
CA SER A 33 -16.58 2.56 -7.64
C SER A 33 -17.35 1.56 -6.79
N LEU A 34 -17.84 0.47 -7.39
CA LEU A 34 -18.51 -0.60 -6.66
C LEU A 34 -17.58 -1.27 -5.64
N LEU A 35 -16.34 -1.52 -6.04
CA LEU A 35 -15.35 -2.11 -5.15
C LEU A 35 -15.02 -1.21 -3.96
N PHE A 36 -14.91 0.11 -4.17
CA PHE A 36 -14.72 1.05 -3.06
C PHE A 36 -15.90 1.00 -2.08
N LYS A 37 -17.11 0.95 -2.59
CA LYS A 37 -18.29 0.87 -1.74
C LYS A 37 -18.33 -0.44 -0.94
N ILE A 38 -18.01 -1.56 -1.57
CA ILE A 38 -17.90 -2.86 -0.92
C ILE A 38 -16.84 -2.80 0.21
N ALA A 39 -15.67 -2.26 -0.09
CA ALA A 39 -14.59 -2.14 0.88
C ALA A 39 -14.98 -1.28 2.08
N GLU A 40 -15.60 -0.13 1.83
CA GLU A 40 -16.06 0.78 2.89
C GLU A 40 -17.10 0.12 3.79
N LEU A 41 -18.03 -0.64 3.22
CA LEU A 41 -19.03 -1.37 3.99
C LEU A 41 -18.40 -2.44 4.87
N TRP A 42 -17.44 -3.19 4.33
CA TRP A 42 -16.70 -4.18 5.13
C TRP A 42 -15.94 -3.54 6.28
N ALA A 43 -15.28 -2.41 6.01
CA ALA A 43 -14.48 -1.71 7.03
C ALA A 43 -15.36 -1.04 8.09
N ASP A 44 -16.37 -0.28 7.67
CA ASP A 44 -17.13 0.60 8.56
C ASP A 44 -18.33 -0.09 9.21
N LYS A 45 -19.09 -0.87 8.45
CA LYS A 45 -20.33 -1.47 8.95
C LYS A 45 -20.13 -2.87 9.51
N LYS A 46 -19.25 -3.65 8.92
CA LYS A 46 -18.98 -5.02 9.35
C LYS A 46 -17.70 -5.15 10.17
N GLN A 47 -16.86 -4.13 10.19
CA GLN A 47 -15.57 -4.10 10.90
C GLN A 47 -14.70 -5.31 10.53
N LYS A 48 -14.69 -5.67 9.25
CA LYS A 48 -13.91 -6.77 8.69
C LYS A 48 -12.81 -6.22 7.81
N ALA A 49 -11.73 -5.75 8.44
CA ALA A 49 -10.59 -5.13 7.74
C ALA A 49 -9.95 -6.07 6.70
N ASP A 50 -9.90 -7.37 6.98
CA ASP A 50 -9.36 -8.36 6.06
C ASP A 50 -10.17 -8.47 4.76
N ARG A 51 -11.48 -8.37 4.86
CA ARG A 51 -12.35 -8.39 3.69
C ARG A 51 -12.33 -7.07 2.94
N ALA A 52 -12.26 -5.95 3.67
CA ALA A 52 -12.06 -4.63 3.07
C ALA A 52 -10.75 -4.61 2.28
N ALA A 53 -9.68 -5.17 2.84
CA ALA A 53 -8.38 -5.26 2.17
C ALA A 53 -8.48 -6.00 0.84
N LYS A 54 -9.21 -7.11 0.79
CA LYS A 54 -9.39 -7.87 -0.45
C LYS A 54 -10.07 -7.05 -1.54
N ALA A 55 -11.06 -6.24 -1.19
CA ALA A 55 -11.73 -5.36 -2.15
C ALA A 55 -10.78 -4.27 -2.67
N TYR A 56 -10.00 -3.65 -1.77
CA TYR A 56 -9.00 -2.66 -2.18
C TYR A 56 -7.89 -3.28 -3.03
N GLU A 57 -7.45 -4.49 -2.69
CA GLU A 57 -6.45 -5.23 -3.47
C GLU A 57 -6.97 -5.50 -4.89
N LYS A 58 -8.24 -5.83 -5.02
CA LYS A 58 -8.86 -6.05 -6.33
C LYS A 58 -8.88 -4.78 -7.16
N ILE A 59 -9.10 -3.62 -6.53
CA ILE A 59 -8.99 -2.32 -7.21
C ILE A 59 -7.57 -2.13 -7.77
N LEU A 60 -6.55 -2.46 -6.99
CA LEU A 60 -5.15 -2.35 -7.43
C LEU A 60 -4.80 -3.35 -8.52
N GLU A 61 -5.48 -4.50 -8.58
CA GLU A 61 -5.33 -5.43 -9.71
C GLU A 61 -5.87 -4.82 -11.01
N LEU A 62 -6.95 -4.04 -10.92
CA LEU A 62 -7.56 -3.37 -12.07
C LEU A 62 -6.84 -2.07 -12.41
N GLU A 63 -6.42 -1.31 -11.41
CA GLU A 63 -5.73 -0.03 -11.54
C GLU A 63 -4.53 -0.01 -10.58
N ALA A 64 -3.38 -0.48 -11.05
CA ALA A 64 -2.19 -0.67 -10.22
C ALA A 64 -1.71 0.61 -9.51
N LYS A 65 -2.04 1.77 -10.04
CA LYS A 65 -1.62 3.06 -9.50
C LYS A 65 -2.76 3.82 -8.80
N ASN A 66 -3.81 3.14 -8.41
CA ASN A 66 -4.92 3.78 -7.71
C ASN A 66 -4.50 4.21 -6.32
N LEU A 67 -4.24 5.51 -6.15
CA LEU A 67 -3.74 6.09 -4.90
C LEU A 67 -4.71 5.90 -3.74
N ARG A 68 -6.01 6.11 -3.97
CA ARG A 68 -7.04 5.99 -2.93
C ARG A 68 -7.07 4.58 -2.34
N ALA A 69 -6.99 3.56 -3.18
CA ALA A 69 -6.96 2.17 -2.72
C ALA A 69 -5.67 1.86 -1.96
N ALA A 70 -4.53 2.34 -2.45
CA ALA A 70 -3.25 2.17 -1.78
C ALA A 70 -3.25 2.82 -0.40
N GLU A 71 -3.71 4.06 -0.28
CA GLU A 71 -3.79 4.76 1.00
C GLU A 71 -4.72 4.07 1.99
N ALA A 72 -5.84 3.52 1.52
CA ALA A 72 -6.76 2.77 2.36
C ALA A 72 -6.14 1.49 2.92
N LEU A 73 -5.26 0.86 2.16
CA LEU A 73 -4.58 -0.37 2.57
C LEU A 73 -3.44 -0.14 3.57
N ILE A 74 -2.85 1.04 3.60
CA ILE A 74 -1.73 1.34 4.50
C ILE A 74 -2.04 1.01 5.97
N PRO A 75 -3.11 1.55 6.59
CA PRO A 75 -3.42 1.21 7.97
C PRO A 75 -3.78 -0.25 8.17
N ILE A 76 -4.44 -0.87 7.20
CA ILE A 76 -4.84 -2.27 7.29
C ILE A 76 -3.59 -3.18 7.34
N TYR A 77 -2.65 -2.97 6.42
CA TYR A 77 -1.41 -3.76 6.40
C TYR A 77 -0.51 -3.45 7.58
N THR A 78 -0.51 -2.21 8.06
CA THR A 78 0.25 -1.82 9.26
C THR A 78 -0.23 -2.60 10.47
N GLN A 79 -1.54 -2.66 10.70
CA GLN A 79 -2.13 -3.40 11.81
C GLN A 79 -1.91 -4.91 11.67
N ALA A 80 -1.96 -5.41 10.44
CA ALA A 80 -1.76 -6.84 10.18
C ALA A 80 -0.30 -7.26 10.28
N GLY A 81 0.64 -6.31 10.29
CA GLY A 81 2.06 -6.60 10.30
C GLY A 81 2.57 -7.16 8.98
N ASN A 82 1.85 -6.95 7.88
CA ASN A 82 2.22 -7.43 6.55
C ASN A 82 3.15 -6.42 5.87
N ALA A 83 4.43 -6.48 6.21
CA ALA A 83 5.43 -5.53 5.74
C ALA A 83 5.61 -5.59 4.21
N LYS A 84 5.57 -6.76 3.62
CA LYS A 84 5.74 -6.94 2.18
C LYS A 84 4.63 -6.25 1.39
N ALA A 85 3.38 -6.46 1.79
CA ALA A 85 2.23 -5.82 1.16
C ALA A 85 2.26 -4.30 1.41
N LEU A 86 2.65 -3.89 2.61
CA LEU A 86 2.76 -2.48 2.98
C LEU A 86 3.77 -1.74 2.08
N THR A 87 4.93 -2.33 1.79
CA THR A 87 5.89 -1.71 0.88
C THR A 87 5.30 -1.51 -0.51
N GLY A 88 4.51 -2.46 -1.00
CA GLY A 88 3.85 -2.34 -2.30
C GLY A 88 2.93 -1.12 -2.40
N VAL A 89 2.09 -0.90 -1.40
CA VAL A 89 1.17 0.25 -1.40
C VAL A 89 1.89 1.57 -1.11
N LEU A 90 2.93 1.56 -0.30
CA LEU A 90 3.76 2.75 -0.08
C LEU A 90 4.50 3.17 -1.35
N GLU A 91 4.93 2.21 -2.17
CA GLU A 91 5.54 2.50 -3.49
C GLU A 91 4.54 3.21 -4.42
N VAL A 92 3.27 2.79 -4.41
CA VAL A 92 2.22 3.46 -5.19
C VAL A 92 2.06 4.91 -4.71
N LYS A 93 1.99 5.11 -3.40
CA LYS A 93 1.90 6.45 -2.81
C LYS A 93 3.11 7.31 -3.18
N LEU A 94 4.29 6.71 -3.15
CA LEU A 94 5.55 7.38 -3.49
C LEU A 94 5.55 7.88 -4.95
N GLU A 95 5.01 7.10 -5.89
CA GLU A 95 4.89 7.51 -7.29
C GLU A 95 4.03 8.75 -7.46
N HIS A 96 3.02 8.93 -6.62
CA HIS A 96 2.11 10.07 -6.67
C HIS A 96 2.58 11.28 -5.86
N GLU A 97 3.55 11.10 -4.96
CA GLU A 97 4.01 12.17 -4.07
C GLU A 97 4.92 13.15 -4.80
N GLN A 98 4.52 14.40 -4.83
CA GLN A 98 5.26 15.48 -5.51
C GLN A 98 6.05 16.35 -4.54
N ASN A 99 5.63 16.43 -3.30
CA ASN A 99 6.34 17.21 -2.28
C ASN A 99 7.62 16.49 -1.88
N LEU A 100 8.77 17.17 -2.01
CA LEU A 100 10.07 16.57 -1.76
C LEU A 100 10.26 16.10 -0.30
N GLN A 101 9.73 16.84 0.67
CA GLN A 101 9.86 16.46 2.08
C GLN A 101 9.02 15.23 2.40
N ASP A 102 7.80 15.17 1.89
CA ASP A 102 6.93 14.01 2.07
C ASP A 102 7.50 12.80 1.32
N ARG A 103 8.05 13.02 0.12
CA ARG A 103 8.71 11.98 -0.66
C ARG A 103 9.92 11.43 0.08
N LEU A 104 10.72 12.30 0.70
CA LEU A 104 11.87 11.90 1.51
C LEU A 104 11.43 11.02 2.69
N GLY A 105 10.37 11.41 3.40
CA GLY A 105 9.81 10.63 4.49
C GLY A 105 9.36 9.25 4.04
N LEU A 106 8.63 9.18 2.91
CA LEU A 106 8.16 7.90 2.34
C LEU A 106 9.33 7.00 1.91
N LEU A 107 10.34 7.57 1.27
CA LEU A 107 11.54 6.82 0.85
C LEU A 107 12.23 6.18 2.05
N ARG A 108 12.37 6.91 3.13
CA ARG A 108 12.98 6.40 4.37
C ARG A 108 12.14 5.31 5.00
N GLU A 109 10.83 5.49 5.04
CA GLU A 109 9.90 4.51 5.59
C GLU A 109 9.96 3.20 4.81
N VAL A 110 9.87 3.28 3.48
CA VAL A 110 9.92 2.12 2.59
C VAL A 110 11.29 1.43 2.68
N ALA A 111 12.37 2.21 2.69
CA ALA A 111 13.73 1.68 2.82
C ALA A 111 13.92 0.92 4.12
N ALA A 112 13.44 1.47 5.23
CA ALA A 112 13.53 0.82 6.55
C ALA A 112 12.75 -0.50 6.58
N LEU A 113 11.60 -0.57 5.91
CA LEU A 113 10.82 -1.80 5.80
C LEU A 113 11.57 -2.86 4.98
N TYR A 114 12.16 -2.46 3.86
CA TYR A 114 12.97 -3.38 3.04
C TYR A 114 14.19 -3.89 3.81
N GLU A 115 14.84 -3.02 4.58
CA GLU A 115 16.03 -3.38 5.35
C GLU A 115 15.69 -4.32 6.51
N GLY A 116 14.68 -3.98 7.30
CA GLY A 116 14.39 -4.66 8.55
C GLY A 116 13.39 -5.79 8.47
N ARG A 117 12.28 -5.59 7.78
CA ARG A 117 11.15 -6.52 7.77
C ARG A 117 11.11 -7.43 6.55
N VAL A 118 11.23 -6.85 5.37
CA VAL A 118 11.19 -7.59 4.10
C VAL A 118 12.52 -8.29 3.83
N LYS A 119 13.60 -7.72 4.36
CA LYS A 119 14.97 -8.22 4.22
C LYS A 119 15.42 -8.27 2.76
N ASP A 120 15.17 -7.19 2.06
CA ASP A 120 15.62 -6.97 0.69
C ASP A 120 16.65 -5.81 0.69
N PRO A 121 17.93 -6.10 0.91
CA PRO A 121 18.95 -5.05 1.05
C PRO A 121 19.18 -4.25 -0.22
N GLN A 122 18.96 -4.83 -1.38
CA GLN A 122 19.13 -4.13 -2.66
C GLN A 122 18.07 -3.05 -2.85
N ARG A 123 16.82 -3.38 -2.58
CA ARG A 123 15.73 -2.40 -2.66
C ARG A 123 15.86 -1.34 -1.58
N ALA A 124 16.27 -1.73 -0.37
CA ALA A 124 16.54 -0.79 0.70
C ALA A 124 17.62 0.21 0.27
N PHE A 125 18.71 -0.26 -0.32
CA PHE A 125 19.77 0.59 -0.85
C PHE A 125 19.26 1.56 -1.89
N GLN A 126 18.47 1.11 -2.85
CA GLN A 126 17.90 1.95 -3.89
C GLN A 126 17.03 3.09 -3.31
N ARG A 127 16.26 2.78 -2.27
CA ARG A 127 15.41 3.78 -1.63
C ARG A 127 16.20 4.76 -0.78
N TYR A 128 17.22 4.31 -0.07
CA TYR A 128 18.12 5.21 0.65
C TYR A 128 18.94 6.09 -0.31
N LEU A 129 19.34 5.55 -1.45
CA LEU A 129 20.01 6.34 -2.49
C LEU A 129 19.12 7.45 -3.03
N ALA A 130 17.85 7.14 -3.30
CA ALA A 130 16.89 8.15 -3.74
C ALA A 130 16.68 9.22 -2.68
N ALA A 131 16.62 8.83 -1.40
CA ALA A 131 16.52 9.78 -0.28
C ALA A 131 17.76 10.68 -0.19
N PHE A 132 18.94 10.12 -0.36
CA PHE A 132 20.19 10.86 -0.38
C PHE A 132 20.22 11.87 -1.53
N GLN A 133 19.71 11.52 -2.68
CA GLN A 133 19.63 12.43 -3.84
C GLN A 133 18.73 13.65 -3.57
N ILE A 134 17.71 13.50 -2.73
CA ILE A 134 16.85 14.61 -2.32
C ILE A 134 17.53 15.46 -1.26
N ALA A 135 18.22 14.85 -0.29
CA ALA A 135 18.79 15.53 0.85
C ALA A 135 20.27 15.10 1.06
N PRO A 136 21.16 15.45 0.13
CA PRO A 136 22.58 15.02 0.21
C PRO A 136 23.35 15.64 1.37
N ASP A 137 22.86 16.77 1.89
CA ASP A 137 23.52 17.47 3.00
C ASP A 137 23.10 16.93 4.37
N GLU A 138 22.11 16.04 4.42
CA GLU A 138 21.69 15.44 5.68
C GLU A 138 22.61 14.28 6.07
N GLU A 139 23.21 14.39 7.25
CA GLU A 139 24.08 13.37 7.81
C GLU A 139 23.36 12.01 7.90
N ARG A 140 22.09 12.03 8.28
CA ARG A 140 21.28 10.80 8.36
C ARG A 140 21.18 10.08 7.02
N ALA A 141 20.94 10.83 5.92
CA ALA A 141 20.82 10.26 4.59
C ALA A 141 22.12 9.56 4.16
N SER A 142 23.26 10.19 4.44
CA SER A 142 24.58 9.63 4.16
C SER A 142 24.84 8.36 4.97
N ALA A 143 24.54 8.40 6.27
CA ALA A 143 24.74 7.25 7.17
C ALA A 143 23.88 6.06 6.77
N ASP A 144 22.61 6.30 6.45
CA ASP A 144 21.68 5.25 6.01
C ASP A 144 22.15 4.61 4.70
N LEU A 145 22.62 5.43 3.77
CA LEU A 145 23.13 4.96 2.48
C LEU A 145 24.39 4.10 2.65
N GLU A 146 25.33 4.52 3.49
CA GLU A 146 26.55 3.75 3.77
C GLU A 146 26.23 2.40 4.40
N ARG A 147 25.33 2.39 5.37
CA ARG A 147 24.89 1.15 6.02
C ARG A 147 24.27 0.20 5.03
N ALA A 148 23.36 0.69 4.18
CA ALA A 148 22.69 -0.10 3.16
C ALA A 148 23.67 -0.61 2.10
N ALA A 149 24.65 0.20 1.71
CA ALA A 149 25.68 -0.21 0.77
C ALA A 149 26.54 -1.36 1.31
N ARG A 150 26.89 -1.29 2.60
CA ARG A 150 27.64 -2.36 3.25
C ARG A 150 26.84 -3.66 3.30
N ALA A 151 25.53 -3.58 3.52
CA ALA A 151 24.67 -4.74 3.53
C ALA A 151 24.63 -5.44 2.17
N THR A 152 24.58 -4.67 1.07
CA THR A 152 24.60 -5.23 -0.29
C THR A 152 25.96 -5.81 -0.63
N GLN A 153 27.07 -5.15 -0.25
CA GLN A 153 28.42 -5.63 -0.47
C GLN A 153 28.70 -6.91 0.31
N GLY A 154 28.27 -6.95 1.57
CA GLY A 154 28.38 -8.16 2.38
C GLY A 154 27.66 -9.34 1.78
N TRP A 155 26.50 -9.09 1.16
CA TRP A 155 25.75 -10.11 0.45
C TRP A 155 26.50 -10.59 -0.79
N ASP A 156 27.06 -9.67 -1.57
CA ASP A 156 27.84 -9.99 -2.76
C ASP A 156 29.08 -10.81 -2.39
N ASP A 157 29.75 -10.47 -1.29
CA ASP A 157 30.92 -11.21 -0.79
C ASP A 157 30.55 -12.65 -0.40
N VAL A 158 29.36 -12.86 0.15
CA VAL A 158 28.87 -14.20 0.52
C VAL A 158 28.54 -15.03 -0.72
N VAL A 159 28.01 -14.39 -1.76
CA VAL A 159 27.64 -15.05 -3.01
C VAL A 159 28.86 -15.29 -3.90
N ALA A 160 29.83 -14.40 -3.83
CA ALA A 160 31.07 -14.54 -4.59
C ALA A 160 31.97 -15.58 -3.96
#